data_c51036771e525d8ce993b76d4d803035
#
_entry.id   c51036771e525d8ce993b76d4d803035
#
_cell.length_a   1.000
_cell.length_b   1.000
_cell.length_c   1.000
_cell.angle_alpha   90.00
_cell.angle_beta   90.00
_cell.angle_gamma   90.00
#
_symmetry.space_group_name_H-M   'P 1'
#
loop_
_entity.id
_entity.type
_entity.pdbx_description
1 polymer ?
#
loop_
_entity_poly.entity_id
_entity_poly.type
_entity_poly.pdbx_seq_one_letter_code
_entity_poly.pdbx_strand_id
1 'polypeptide(L)'
;NDQIRFKPRPVEGADVPQGTSAEYLLLDGQQRLTSLTQALTGDGVVDTMDSRGKKMSRRYYVDIDLALQGEDRMDDAVLSLPGDGIERTNFGKDIVRDLSTPELEREHKLFPLRLLFDQLNAATWLAELGDSPLMARFLAHVMAPTNTYNIPAIELDKSTSKSAVATVFEKVNTG
;
A
#
# COMPACT_ATOMS: atom_id res chain seq x y z
N ASN A 1 32.74 23.83 -3.56
CA ASN A 1 31.29 23.70 -3.41
C ASN A 1 30.91 22.22 -3.44
N ASP A 2 30.86 21.63 -2.26
CA ASP A 2 30.63 20.19 -2.06
C ASP A 2 29.14 19.89 -1.86
N GLN A 3 28.28 20.59 -2.59
CA GLN A 3 26.84 20.36 -2.53
C GLN A 3 26.50 19.06 -3.25
N ILE A 4 25.78 18.17 -2.54
CA ILE A 4 25.19 16.98 -3.15
C ILE A 4 24.11 17.46 -4.14
N ARG A 5 24.29 17.20 -5.42
CA ARG A 5 23.25 17.43 -6.42
C ARG A 5 22.44 16.16 -6.56
N PHE A 6 21.27 16.14 -5.92
CA PHE A 6 20.28 15.10 -6.18
C PHE A 6 19.54 15.38 -7.48
N LYS A 7 19.30 14.35 -8.27
CA LYS A 7 18.39 14.41 -9.41
C LYS A 7 17.05 13.84 -8.94
N PRO A 8 16.07 14.68 -8.55
CA PRO A 8 14.79 14.18 -8.07
C PRO A 8 14.05 13.46 -9.19
N ARG A 9 13.33 12.43 -8.81
CA ARG A 9 12.37 11.73 -9.66
C ARG A 9 11.10 11.48 -8.88
N PRO A 10 9.91 11.48 -9.49
CA PRO A 10 8.68 11.08 -8.83
C PRO A 10 8.76 9.65 -8.29
N VAL A 11 7.95 9.38 -7.27
CA VAL A 11 7.67 8.00 -6.85
C VAL A 11 6.92 7.32 -7.98
N GLU A 12 7.32 6.12 -8.34
CA GLU A 12 6.67 5.35 -9.39
C GLU A 12 5.22 5.02 -9.01
N GLY A 13 4.28 5.30 -9.91
CA GLY A 13 2.85 5.18 -9.66
C GLY A 13 2.18 6.45 -9.11
N ALA A 14 2.97 7.50 -8.76
CA ALA A 14 2.41 8.78 -8.36
C ALA A 14 2.12 9.66 -9.60
N ASP A 15 0.91 10.20 -9.67
CA ASP A 15 0.55 11.22 -10.67
C ASP A 15 1.05 12.59 -10.20
N VAL A 16 2.14 13.05 -10.81
CA VAL A 16 2.79 14.32 -10.46
C VAL A 16 2.67 15.29 -11.64
N PRO A 17 2.00 16.45 -11.47
CA PRO A 17 1.87 17.45 -12.51
C PRO A 17 3.24 17.90 -13.05
N GLN A 18 3.29 18.15 -14.35
CA GLN A 18 4.51 18.60 -15.00
C GLN A 18 4.96 19.96 -14.44
N GLY A 19 6.24 20.08 -14.06
CA GLY A 19 6.79 21.30 -13.47
C GLY A 19 6.67 21.40 -11.95
N THR A 20 6.15 20.38 -11.26
CA THR A 20 6.14 20.32 -9.81
C THR A 20 7.56 20.30 -9.27
N SER A 21 7.85 21.22 -8.34
CA SER A 21 9.11 21.24 -7.59
C SER A 21 9.02 20.34 -6.36
N ALA A 22 10.03 19.50 -6.15
CA ALA A 22 10.09 18.69 -4.93
C ALA A 22 10.37 19.57 -3.70
N GLU A 23 9.51 19.49 -2.71
CA GLU A 23 9.71 20.12 -1.40
C GLU A 23 10.66 19.28 -0.53
N TYR A 24 10.46 17.97 -0.54
CA TYR A 24 11.28 16.98 0.16
C TYR A 24 11.83 15.93 -0.80
N LEU A 25 12.99 15.37 -0.45
CA LEU A 25 13.60 14.26 -1.16
C LEU A 25 13.69 13.06 -0.23
N LEU A 26 13.08 11.96 -0.64
CA LEU A 26 13.19 10.69 0.08
C LEU A 26 14.55 10.04 -0.24
N LEU A 27 15.38 9.85 0.79
CA LEU A 27 16.71 9.25 0.67
C LEU A 27 16.67 7.73 0.86
N ASP A 28 15.77 7.25 1.73
CA ASP A 28 15.56 5.82 1.99
C ASP A 28 14.09 5.45 1.95
N GLY A 29 13.80 4.16 1.80
CA GLY A 29 12.43 3.62 1.75
C GLY A 29 11.70 3.83 0.42
N GLN A 30 12.40 4.19 -0.66
CA GLN A 30 11.80 4.43 -1.98
C GLN A 30 10.97 3.23 -2.46
N GLN A 31 11.48 2.00 -2.32
CA GLN A 31 10.76 0.79 -2.74
C GLN A 31 9.47 0.58 -1.92
N ARG A 32 9.56 0.81 -0.60
CA ARG A 32 8.39 0.71 0.30
C ARG A 32 7.33 1.74 -0.06
N LEU A 33 7.74 2.99 -0.30
CA LEU A 33 6.82 4.04 -0.69
C LEU A 33 6.21 3.79 -2.08
N THR A 34 7.01 3.30 -3.04
CA THR A 34 6.52 2.90 -4.37
C THR A 34 5.44 1.82 -4.25
N SER A 35 5.72 0.74 -3.52
CA SER A 35 4.75 -0.34 -3.33
C SER A 35 3.47 0.13 -2.63
N LEU A 36 3.58 0.98 -1.61
CA LEU A 36 2.43 1.58 -0.93
C LEU A 36 1.63 2.47 -1.89
N THR A 37 2.29 3.33 -2.67
CA THR A 37 1.62 4.19 -3.64
C THR A 37 0.84 3.36 -4.65
N GLN A 38 1.46 2.34 -5.24
CA GLN A 38 0.79 1.45 -6.19
C GLN A 38 -0.37 0.68 -5.57
N ALA A 39 -0.20 0.16 -4.34
CA ALA A 39 -1.26 -0.60 -3.65
C ALA A 39 -2.47 0.25 -3.27
N LEU A 40 -2.25 1.54 -2.97
CA LEU A 40 -3.24 2.44 -2.40
C LEU A 40 -3.88 3.40 -3.42
N THR A 41 -3.41 3.40 -4.67
CA THR A 41 -3.89 4.30 -5.72
C THR A 41 -4.14 3.57 -7.04
N GLY A 42 -4.80 4.24 -7.98
CA GLY A 42 -5.03 3.72 -9.33
C GLY A 42 -5.80 2.40 -9.33
N ASP A 43 -5.29 1.42 -10.04
CA ASP A 43 -5.88 0.08 -10.11
C ASP A 43 -5.46 -0.85 -8.95
N GLY A 44 -4.55 -0.40 -8.07
CA GLY A 44 -4.06 -1.15 -6.92
C GLY A 44 -3.11 -2.30 -7.26
N VAL A 45 -2.57 -2.31 -8.48
CA VAL A 45 -1.63 -3.33 -8.92
C VAL A 45 -0.20 -2.92 -8.60
N VAL A 46 0.46 -3.72 -7.78
CA VAL A 46 1.87 -3.53 -7.39
C VAL A 46 2.75 -4.42 -8.25
N ASP A 47 3.64 -3.81 -9.02
CA ASP A 47 4.67 -4.53 -9.75
C ASP A 47 5.85 -4.86 -8.83
N THR A 48 6.18 -6.14 -8.74
CA THR A 48 7.22 -6.65 -7.85
C THR A 48 7.99 -7.81 -8.49
N MET A 49 8.92 -8.37 -7.74
CA MET A 49 9.68 -9.56 -8.15
C MET A 49 9.68 -10.60 -7.02
N ASP A 50 9.64 -11.87 -7.39
CA ASP A 50 9.86 -12.93 -6.43
C ASP A 50 11.35 -13.03 -6.02
N SER A 51 11.66 -13.92 -5.06
CA SER A 51 13.02 -14.16 -4.58
C SER A 51 14.00 -14.66 -5.67
N ARG A 52 13.49 -15.08 -6.83
CA ARG A 52 14.26 -15.54 -8.00
C ARG A 52 14.40 -14.47 -9.07
N GLY A 53 13.90 -13.24 -8.82
CA GLY A 53 13.93 -12.13 -9.77
C GLY A 53 12.87 -12.21 -10.87
N LYS A 54 11.87 -13.12 -10.77
CA LYS A 54 10.78 -13.20 -11.73
C LYS A 54 9.79 -12.08 -11.45
N LYS A 55 9.50 -11.27 -12.46
CA LYS A 55 8.49 -10.21 -12.38
C LYS A 55 7.11 -10.82 -12.15
N MET A 56 6.36 -10.19 -11.25
CA MET A 56 4.98 -10.51 -10.93
C MET A 56 4.23 -9.25 -10.56
N SER A 57 2.92 -9.28 -10.68
CA SER A 57 2.02 -8.23 -10.18
C SER A 57 1.14 -8.77 -9.07
N ARG A 58 0.85 -7.93 -8.08
CA ARG A 58 0.06 -8.30 -6.90
C ARG A 58 -1.01 -7.25 -6.65
N ARG A 59 -2.16 -7.68 -6.10
CA ARG A 59 -3.19 -6.84 -5.49
C ARG A 59 -3.31 -7.16 -4.01
N TYR A 60 -3.69 -6.16 -3.24
CA TYR A 60 -3.80 -6.31 -1.79
C TYR A 60 -5.23 -6.04 -1.34
N TYR A 61 -5.66 -6.81 -0.35
CA TYR A 61 -7.00 -6.78 0.23
C TYR A 61 -6.93 -6.85 1.73
N VAL A 62 -7.95 -6.34 2.39
CA VAL A 62 -8.17 -6.51 3.84
C VAL A 62 -9.35 -7.45 4.04
N ASP A 63 -9.12 -8.57 4.71
CA ASP A 63 -10.18 -9.46 5.19
C ASP A 63 -10.91 -8.76 6.33
N ILE A 64 -12.16 -8.34 6.08
CA ILE A 64 -12.96 -7.57 7.03
C ILE A 64 -13.21 -8.35 8.31
N ASP A 65 -13.53 -9.64 8.20
CA ASP A 65 -13.85 -10.48 9.35
C ASP A 65 -12.62 -10.71 10.24
N LEU A 66 -11.43 -10.91 9.67
CA LEU A 66 -10.18 -11.01 10.41
C LEU A 66 -9.75 -9.68 11.04
N ALA A 67 -9.81 -8.58 10.28
CA ALA A 67 -9.42 -7.26 10.77
C ALA A 67 -10.26 -6.79 11.96
N LEU A 68 -11.50 -7.27 12.09
CA LEU A 68 -12.40 -6.94 13.18
C LEU A 68 -12.27 -7.86 14.41
N GLN A 69 -11.35 -8.83 14.40
CA GLN A 69 -11.08 -9.70 15.56
C GLN A 69 -10.13 -9.05 16.58
N GLY A 70 -9.34 -8.05 16.18
CA GLY A 70 -8.42 -7.34 17.05
C GLY A 70 -7.15 -6.88 16.33
N GLU A 71 -6.40 -6.00 16.97
CA GLU A 71 -5.18 -5.43 16.41
C GLU A 71 -4.10 -6.49 16.14
N ASP A 72 -4.04 -7.52 16.96
CA ASP A 72 -3.13 -8.67 16.83
C ASP A 72 -3.41 -9.54 15.61
N ARG A 73 -4.58 -9.38 14.97
CA ARG A 73 -4.95 -10.09 13.75
C ARG A 73 -4.79 -9.26 12.47
N MET A 74 -4.39 -8.00 12.60
CA MET A 74 -4.32 -7.09 11.46
C MET A 74 -3.30 -7.55 10.40
N ASP A 75 -2.16 -8.10 10.82
CA ASP A 75 -1.15 -8.62 9.89
C ASP A 75 -1.67 -9.81 9.08
N ASP A 76 -2.48 -10.67 9.71
CA ASP A 76 -3.12 -11.81 9.05
C ASP A 76 -4.27 -11.37 8.13
N ALA A 77 -4.88 -10.23 8.43
CA ALA A 77 -6.01 -9.70 7.66
C ALA A 77 -5.59 -9.09 6.31
N VAL A 78 -4.31 -8.73 6.16
CA VAL A 78 -3.81 -8.19 4.88
C VAL A 78 -3.41 -9.33 3.96
N LEU A 79 -4.16 -9.50 2.88
CA LEU A 79 -3.97 -10.56 1.90
C LEU A 79 -3.37 -10.02 0.60
N SER A 80 -2.49 -10.80 0.00
CA SER A 80 -1.87 -10.50 -1.30
C SER A 80 -2.25 -11.56 -2.33
N LEU A 81 -2.89 -11.15 -3.43
CA LEU A 81 -3.30 -12.02 -4.53
C LEU A 81 -2.55 -11.66 -5.83
N PRO A 82 -2.56 -12.53 -6.85
CA PRO A 82 -2.10 -12.17 -8.20
C PRO A 82 -2.77 -10.89 -8.72
N GLY A 83 -2.09 -10.14 -9.61
CA GLY A 83 -2.56 -8.84 -10.11
C GLY A 83 -3.88 -8.90 -10.89
N ASP A 84 -4.29 -10.09 -11.37
CA ASP A 84 -5.61 -10.32 -11.99
C ASP A 84 -6.73 -10.60 -10.95
N GLY A 85 -6.38 -10.64 -9.65
CA GLY A 85 -7.32 -10.92 -8.57
C GLY A 85 -7.70 -12.40 -8.42
N ILE A 86 -7.07 -13.32 -9.17
CA ILE A 86 -7.45 -14.73 -9.17
C ILE A 86 -6.34 -15.59 -8.59
N GLU A 87 -6.62 -16.23 -7.46
CA GLU A 87 -5.73 -17.20 -6.83
C GLU A 87 -5.94 -18.58 -7.42
N ARG A 88 -4.85 -19.17 -7.92
CA ARG A 88 -4.89 -20.49 -8.59
C ARG A 88 -3.91 -21.44 -7.91
N THR A 89 -4.29 -22.71 -7.93
CA THR A 89 -3.44 -23.83 -7.49
C THR A 89 -3.29 -24.85 -8.62
N ASN A 90 -2.61 -25.94 -8.35
CA ASN A 90 -2.41 -27.04 -9.31
C ASN A 90 -1.90 -26.55 -10.68
N PHE A 91 -0.79 -25.76 -10.68
CA PHE A 91 -0.20 -25.17 -11.89
C PHE A 91 -1.19 -24.29 -12.70
N GLY A 92 -2.10 -23.62 -12.01
CA GLY A 92 -3.08 -22.70 -12.62
C GLY A 92 -4.36 -23.35 -13.12
N LYS A 93 -4.56 -24.65 -12.86
CA LYS A 93 -5.75 -25.38 -13.32
C LYS A 93 -6.98 -25.17 -12.45
N ASP A 94 -6.78 -25.01 -11.15
CA ASP A 94 -7.85 -24.89 -10.18
C ASP A 94 -7.90 -23.47 -9.60
N ILE A 95 -9.07 -22.84 -9.63
CA ILE A 95 -9.31 -21.53 -9.00
C ILE A 95 -9.65 -21.79 -7.53
N VAL A 96 -8.85 -21.22 -6.62
CA VAL A 96 -9.07 -21.25 -5.16
C VAL A 96 -9.94 -20.07 -4.75
N ARG A 97 -9.68 -18.89 -5.35
CA ARG A 97 -10.38 -17.64 -5.03
C ARG A 97 -10.38 -16.75 -6.27
N ASP A 98 -11.52 -16.14 -6.54
CA ASP A 98 -11.69 -15.19 -7.63
C ASP A 98 -12.20 -13.85 -7.06
N LEU A 99 -11.39 -12.81 -7.19
CA LEU A 99 -11.69 -11.42 -6.79
C LEU A 99 -11.55 -10.50 -8.01
N SER A 100 -11.84 -11.00 -9.19
CA SER A 100 -11.68 -10.25 -10.43
C SER A 100 -12.75 -9.16 -10.62
N THR A 101 -13.84 -9.21 -9.84
CA THR A 101 -14.90 -8.20 -9.85
C THR A 101 -15.25 -7.71 -8.44
N PRO A 102 -15.78 -6.48 -8.31
CA PRO A 102 -16.19 -5.93 -7.01
C PRO A 102 -17.27 -6.77 -6.29
N GLU A 103 -18.13 -7.46 -7.04
CA GLU A 103 -19.15 -8.36 -6.48
C GLU A 103 -18.49 -9.54 -5.76
N LEU A 104 -17.51 -10.16 -6.40
CA LEU A 104 -16.75 -11.27 -5.82
C LEU A 104 -15.90 -10.82 -4.64
N GLU A 105 -15.31 -9.62 -4.71
CA GLU A 105 -14.61 -9.01 -3.56
C GLU A 105 -15.54 -8.92 -2.35
N ARG A 106 -16.79 -8.44 -2.54
CA ARG A 106 -17.81 -8.30 -1.49
C ARG A 106 -18.32 -9.66 -0.97
N GLU A 107 -18.56 -10.61 -1.88
CA GLU A 107 -18.99 -11.97 -1.49
C GLU A 107 -18.00 -12.61 -0.52
N HIS A 108 -16.71 -12.39 -0.76
CA HIS A 108 -15.62 -12.85 0.11
C HIS A 108 -15.32 -11.92 1.27
N LYS A 109 -15.96 -10.74 1.38
CA LYS A 109 -15.68 -9.68 2.36
C LYS A 109 -14.21 -9.24 2.35
N LEU A 110 -13.59 -9.22 1.19
CA LEU A 110 -12.21 -8.81 0.98
C LEU A 110 -12.19 -7.38 0.41
N PHE A 111 -11.96 -6.41 1.30
CA PHE A 111 -11.93 -4.99 0.95
C PHE A 111 -10.66 -4.66 0.16
N PRO A 112 -10.74 -4.11 -1.05
CA PRO A 112 -9.57 -3.82 -1.86
C PRO A 112 -8.79 -2.63 -1.30
N LEU A 113 -7.49 -2.82 -1.07
CA LEU A 113 -6.63 -1.82 -0.41
C LEU A 113 -6.56 -0.50 -1.18
N ARG A 114 -6.71 -0.52 -2.51
CA ARG A 114 -6.76 0.66 -3.38
C ARG A 114 -7.87 1.67 -3.03
N LEU A 115 -8.92 1.21 -2.34
CA LEU A 115 -10.03 2.06 -1.92
C LEU A 115 -9.82 2.70 -0.54
N LEU A 116 -8.75 2.36 0.17
CA LEU A 116 -8.55 2.78 1.56
C LEU A 116 -8.56 4.30 1.74
N PHE A 117 -8.01 5.05 0.79
CA PHE A 117 -7.99 6.52 0.77
C PHE A 117 -8.95 7.14 -0.24
N ASP A 118 -9.69 6.34 -1.00
CA ASP A 118 -10.75 6.79 -1.90
C ASP A 118 -12.10 6.70 -1.18
N GLN A 119 -12.41 7.72 -0.38
CA GLN A 119 -13.57 7.72 0.52
C GLN A 119 -14.90 7.48 -0.20
N LEU A 120 -15.06 8.04 -1.41
CA LEU A 120 -16.32 7.91 -2.17
C LEU A 120 -16.52 6.47 -2.66
N ASN A 121 -15.51 5.90 -3.31
CA ASN A 121 -15.59 4.54 -3.83
C ASN A 121 -15.58 3.50 -2.70
N ALA A 122 -14.85 3.75 -1.60
CA ALA A 122 -14.90 2.92 -0.39
C ALA A 122 -16.32 2.89 0.22
N ALA A 123 -16.95 4.06 0.37
CA ALA A 123 -18.31 4.15 0.90
C ALA A 123 -19.32 3.41 0.01
N THR A 124 -19.20 3.54 -1.31
CA THR A 124 -20.05 2.83 -2.27
C THR A 124 -19.85 1.32 -2.15
N TRP A 125 -18.60 0.85 -2.17
CA TRP A 125 -18.27 -0.56 -2.04
C TRP A 125 -18.82 -1.17 -0.75
N LEU A 126 -18.65 -0.48 0.38
CA LEU A 126 -19.14 -0.90 1.70
C LEU A 126 -20.68 -0.88 1.79
N ALA A 127 -21.34 0.11 1.17
CA ALA A 127 -22.80 0.16 1.13
C ALA A 127 -23.38 -1.03 0.35
N GLU A 128 -22.76 -1.40 -0.76
CA GLU A 128 -23.15 -2.55 -1.59
C GLU A 128 -22.87 -3.91 -0.95
N LEU A 129 -22.04 -3.96 0.11
CA LEU A 129 -21.86 -5.16 0.94
C LEU A 129 -23.14 -5.55 1.67
N GLY A 130 -24.04 -4.57 1.94
CA GLY A 130 -25.36 -4.82 2.50
C GLY A 130 -25.40 -5.14 4.00
N ASP A 131 -24.27 -5.07 4.71
CA ASP A 131 -24.15 -5.30 6.15
C ASP A 131 -23.76 -4.01 6.88
N SER A 132 -24.76 -3.19 7.23
CA SER A 132 -24.52 -1.90 7.88
C SER A 132 -23.79 -1.98 9.22
N PRO A 133 -24.06 -2.93 10.13
CA PRO A 133 -23.28 -3.11 11.34
C PRO A 133 -21.81 -3.46 11.09
N LEU A 134 -21.53 -4.35 10.13
CA LEU A 134 -20.17 -4.72 9.75
C LEU A 134 -19.44 -3.53 9.14
N MET A 135 -20.10 -2.79 8.25
CA MET A 135 -19.58 -1.57 7.65
C MET A 135 -19.20 -0.53 8.72
N ALA A 136 -20.10 -0.25 9.68
CA ALA A 136 -19.83 0.73 10.74
C ALA A 136 -18.60 0.33 11.59
N ARG A 137 -18.46 -0.95 11.93
CA ARG A 137 -17.30 -1.47 12.66
C ARG A 137 -16.01 -1.34 11.84
N PHE A 138 -16.04 -1.69 10.55
CA PHE A 138 -14.88 -1.59 9.68
C PHE A 138 -14.42 -0.13 9.49
N LEU A 139 -15.36 0.80 9.29
CA LEU A 139 -15.07 2.23 9.24
C LEU A 139 -14.40 2.73 10.52
N ALA A 140 -14.91 2.33 11.70
CA ALA A 140 -14.41 2.82 12.98
C ALA A 140 -13.05 2.20 13.37
N HIS A 141 -12.85 0.92 13.12
CA HIS A 141 -11.69 0.17 13.63
C HIS A 141 -10.55 0.00 12.62
N VAL A 142 -10.82 0.15 11.32
CA VAL A 142 -9.81 -0.01 10.27
C VAL A 142 -9.59 1.29 9.52
N MET A 143 -10.63 1.84 8.89
CA MET A 143 -10.44 2.99 8.01
C MET A 143 -10.10 4.28 8.76
N ALA A 144 -10.78 4.59 9.85
CA ALA A 144 -10.55 5.84 10.59
C ALA A 144 -9.13 5.89 11.19
N PRO A 145 -8.62 4.85 11.89
CA PRO A 145 -7.22 4.82 12.36
C PRO A 145 -6.21 4.92 11.22
N THR A 146 -6.43 4.22 10.11
CA THR A 146 -5.52 4.24 8.96
C THR A 146 -5.46 5.62 8.30
N ASN A 147 -6.61 6.29 8.13
CA ASN A 147 -6.68 7.63 7.54
C ASN A 147 -6.02 8.71 8.41
N THR A 148 -5.85 8.47 9.69
CA THR A 148 -5.20 9.39 10.64
C THR A 148 -3.77 8.99 10.99
N TYR A 149 -3.29 7.85 10.48
CA TYR A 149 -1.94 7.36 10.76
C TYR A 149 -0.87 8.25 10.10
N ASN A 150 0.09 8.67 10.90
CA ASN A 150 1.24 9.43 10.42
C ASN A 150 2.47 8.52 10.31
N ILE A 151 3.01 8.41 9.11
CA ILE A 151 4.25 7.67 8.89
C ILE A 151 5.40 8.48 9.52
N PRO A 152 6.13 7.94 10.51
CA PRO A 152 7.26 8.64 11.09
C PRO A 152 8.39 8.81 10.06
N ALA A 153 8.94 10.02 9.99
CA ALA A 153 10.04 10.35 9.10
C ALA A 153 11.13 11.12 9.86
N ILE A 154 12.39 10.88 9.51
CA ILE A 154 13.52 11.67 9.99
C ILE A 154 13.81 12.72 8.92
N GLU A 155 13.56 13.97 9.25
CA GLU A 155 13.91 15.10 8.38
C GLU A 155 15.35 15.55 8.66
N LEU A 156 16.14 15.66 7.60
CA LEU A 156 17.51 16.18 7.67
C LEU A 156 17.53 17.60 7.11
N ASP A 157 18.12 18.51 7.87
CA ASP A 157 18.30 19.89 7.44
C ASP A 157 19.17 19.98 6.17
N LYS A 158 18.92 21.00 5.33
CA LYS A 158 19.68 21.24 4.10
C LYS A 158 21.16 21.52 4.33
N SER A 159 21.53 21.93 5.55
CA SER A 159 22.92 22.15 5.98
C SER A 159 23.61 20.87 6.48
N THR A 160 22.89 19.76 6.60
CA THR A 160 23.44 18.49 7.08
C THR A 160 24.58 18.02 6.19
N SER A 161 25.76 17.74 6.78
CA SER A 161 26.92 17.30 6.03
C SER A 161 26.72 15.91 5.40
N LYS A 162 27.42 15.62 4.30
CA LYS A 162 27.39 14.31 3.63
C LYS A 162 27.72 13.16 4.57
N SER A 163 28.70 13.35 5.47
CA SER A 163 29.09 12.33 6.44
C SER A 163 27.99 12.07 7.47
N ALA A 164 27.29 13.11 7.93
CA ALA A 164 26.17 12.96 8.84
C ALA A 164 24.98 12.24 8.15
N VAL A 165 24.67 12.58 6.90
CA VAL A 165 23.65 11.88 6.11
C VAL A 165 23.97 10.39 5.97
N ALA A 166 25.23 10.05 5.63
CA ALA A 166 25.67 8.66 5.52
C ALA A 166 25.56 7.90 6.85
N THR A 167 25.92 8.55 7.97
CA THR A 167 25.82 7.94 9.31
C THR A 167 24.35 7.68 9.70
N VAL A 168 23.44 8.63 9.43
CA VAL A 168 22.00 8.44 9.70
C VAL A 168 21.46 7.30 8.86
N PHE A 169 21.79 7.27 7.55
CA PHE A 169 21.38 6.22 6.64
C PHE A 169 21.85 4.83 7.10
N GLU A 170 23.10 4.70 7.50
CA GLU A 170 23.67 3.46 8.02
C GLU A 170 22.92 3.01 9.30
N LYS A 171 22.71 3.91 10.25
CA LYS A 171 22.01 3.57 11.52
C LYS A 171 20.56 3.16 11.31
N VAL A 172 19.84 3.81 10.40
CA VAL A 172 18.44 3.46 10.09
C VAL A 172 18.33 2.07 9.44
N ASN A 173 19.33 1.66 8.65
CA ASN A 173 19.31 0.39 7.93
C ASN A 173 19.93 -0.79 8.70
N THR A 174 20.65 -0.53 9.80
CA THR A 174 21.34 -1.56 10.61
C THR A 174 20.74 -1.76 12.00
N GLY A 175 19.70 -0.96 12.37
CA GLY A 175 19.02 -1.00 13.67
C GLY A 175 18.04 -2.14 13.83
#